data_db575559c7b58181e4151ba698561bf8
#
_entry.id   db575559c7b58181e4151ba698561bf8
#
_cell.length_a   1.000
_cell.length_b   1.000
_cell.length_c   1.000
_cell.angle_alpha   90.00
_cell.angle_beta   90.00
_cell.angle_gamma   90.00
#
_symmetry.space_group_name_H-M   'P 1'
#
loop_
_entity.id
_entity.type
_entity.pdbx_description
1 polymer ?
#
loop_
_entity_poly.entity_id
_entity_poly.type
_entity_poly.pdbx_seq_one_letter_code
_entity_poly.pdbx_strand_id
1 'polypeptide(L)'
;KQLFRDFNARVLQGERIAIVGRNGSGKSTLIKILLGFEKPSSGEIKRGEVRVGYFDQSRSALDDDKSLIETFCPNGGDHVMVRGRNMHVYGYLKNFLFPKEFLDKPIGVLSGGEKNRVALALLFSKEYDVLVLDEPTNDLDIATINILEDYLQSFEGAIIIVSHDRYFVDKI
;
A
#
# COMPACT_ATOMS: atom_id res chain seq x y z
N LYS A 1 23.23 -9.60 -14.62
CA LYS A 1 23.64 -10.03 -13.26
C LYS A 1 22.56 -10.95 -12.73
N GLN A 2 22.91 -12.17 -12.33
CA GLN A 2 21.95 -13.08 -11.70
C GLN A 2 21.66 -12.58 -10.29
N LEU A 3 20.38 -12.38 -9.95
CA LEU A 3 19.93 -11.88 -8.65
C LEU A 3 19.51 -13.02 -7.72
N PHE A 4 18.80 -14.01 -8.27
CA PHE A 4 18.32 -15.19 -7.53
C PHE A 4 18.64 -16.45 -8.30
N ARG A 5 18.82 -17.56 -7.60
CA ARG A 5 19.02 -18.89 -8.17
C ARG A 5 18.22 -19.89 -7.36
N ASP A 6 17.51 -20.78 -8.06
CA ASP A 6 16.75 -21.89 -7.46
C ASP A 6 15.78 -21.41 -6.33
N PHE A 7 15.21 -20.19 -6.53
CA PHE A 7 14.28 -19.60 -5.57
C PHE A 7 12.88 -20.19 -5.78
N ASN A 8 12.38 -20.84 -4.74
CA ASN A 8 11.03 -21.38 -4.69
C ASN A 8 10.35 -20.86 -3.43
N ALA A 9 9.17 -20.28 -3.60
CA ALA A 9 8.36 -19.80 -2.49
C ALA A 9 6.87 -19.98 -2.80
N ARG A 10 6.07 -20.08 -1.75
CA ARG A 10 4.62 -20.12 -1.83
C ARG A 10 4.07 -19.13 -0.83
N VAL A 11 3.03 -18.41 -1.22
CA VAL A 11 2.32 -17.46 -0.37
C VAL A 11 0.89 -17.97 -0.19
N LEU A 12 0.49 -18.18 1.03
CA LEU A 12 -0.87 -18.61 1.41
C LEU A 12 -1.62 -17.46 2.06
N GLN A 13 -2.94 -17.56 2.07
CA GLN A 13 -3.81 -16.60 2.74
C GLN A 13 -3.42 -16.48 4.23
N GLY A 14 -3.38 -15.25 4.72
CA GLY A 14 -3.04 -14.95 6.12
C GLY A 14 -1.54 -14.97 6.44
N GLU A 15 -0.67 -15.37 5.50
CA GLU A 15 0.77 -15.35 5.74
C GLU A 15 1.35 -13.93 5.75
N ARG A 16 2.37 -13.74 6.58
CA ARG A 16 3.17 -12.53 6.72
C ARG A 16 4.59 -12.85 6.27
N ILE A 17 5.00 -12.29 5.13
CA ILE A 17 6.30 -12.58 4.52
C ILE A 17 7.12 -11.31 4.48
N ALA A 18 8.27 -11.33 5.13
CA ALA A 18 9.25 -10.25 5.07
C ALA A 18 10.40 -10.60 4.12
N ILE A 19 10.67 -9.71 3.18
CA ILE A 19 11.83 -9.78 2.28
C ILE A 19 12.87 -8.80 2.80
N VAL A 20 13.90 -9.33 3.42
CA VAL A 20 14.96 -8.55 4.04
C VAL A 20 16.27 -8.74 3.25
N GLY A 21 17.02 -7.66 3.09
CA GLY A 21 18.31 -7.74 2.40
C GLY A 21 18.91 -6.35 2.16
N ARG A 22 20.20 -6.32 1.81
CA ARG A 22 20.92 -5.07 1.52
C ARG A 22 20.34 -4.35 0.31
N ASN A 23 20.55 -3.04 0.21
CA ASN A 23 20.22 -2.28 -0.98
C ASN A 23 20.92 -2.87 -2.21
N GLY A 24 20.20 -2.96 -3.34
CA GLY A 24 20.71 -3.57 -4.57
C GLY A 24 20.75 -5.12 -4.58
N SER A 25 20.20 -5.79 -3.57
CA SER A 25 20.14 -7.28 -3.55
C SER A 25 19.06 -7.86 -4.47
N GLY A 26 18.21 -7.01 -5.09
CA GLY A 26 17.17 -7.46 -6.02
C GLY A 26 15.77 -7.54 -5.42
N LYS A 27 15.54 -7.02 -4.21
CA LYS A 27 14.22 -7.04 -3.56
C LYS A 27 13.12 -6.42 -4.42
N SER A 28 13.35 -5.20 -4.93
CA SER A 28 12.36 -4.51 -5.79
C SER A 28 12.16 -5.24 -7.13
N THR A 29 13.20 -5.87 -7.68
CA THR A 29 13.06 -6.72 -8.87
C THR A 29 12.19 -7.93 -8.58
N LEU A 30 12.37 -8.59 -7.43
CA LEU A 30 11.52 -9.69 -7.01
C LEU A 30 10.05 -9.26 -6.90
N ILE A 31 9.79 -8.11 -6.25
CA ILE A 31 8.44 -7.53 -6.17
C ILE A 31 7.86 -7.28 -7.57
N LYS A 32 8.61 -6.64 -8.47
CA LYS A 32 8.15 -6.37 -9.84
C LYS A 32 7.81 -7.66 -10.61
N ILE A 33 8.60 -8.70 -10.41
CA ILE A 33 8.33 -10.03 -10.97
C ILE A 33 7.05 -10.62 -10.34
N LEU A 34 6.92 -10.57 -9.02
CA LEU A 34 5.72 -11.02 -8.30
C LEU A 34 4.46 -10.27 -8.74
N LEU A 35 4.55 -8.97 -9.00
CA LEU A 35 3.45 -8.15 -9.49
C LEU A 35 3.18 -8.32 -11.01
N GLY A 36 4.11 -8.92 -11.75
CA GLY A 36 4.02 -9.12 -13.20
C GLY A 36 4.45 -7.92 -14.03
N PHE A 37 5.11 -6.94 -13.42
CA PHE A 37 5.72 -5.81 -14.13
C PHE A 37 6.99 -6.22 -14.88
N GLU A 38 7.66 -7.27 -14.41
CA GLU A 38 8.83 -7.88 -15.05
C GLU A 38 8.64 -9.39 -15.17
N LYS A 39 9.27 -9.99 -16.19
CA LYS A 39 9.28 -11.44 -16.38
C LYS A 39 10.53 -12.05 -15.74
N PRO A 40 10.41 -13.22 -15.09
CA PRO A 40 11.59 -13.94 -14.63
C PRO A 40 12.43 -14.43 -15.83
N SER A 41 13.77 -14.48 -15.66
CA SER A 41 14.66 -15.02 -16.70
C SER A 41 14.48 -16.52 -16.90
N SER A 42 14.04 -17.24 -15.87
CA SER A 42 13.68 -18.66 -15.90
C SER A 42 12.70 -18.96 -14.78
N GLY A 43 12.00 -20.09 -14.85
CA GLY A 43 10.95 -20.45 -13.90
C GLY A 43 9.60 -19.85 -14.25
N GLU A 44 8.63 -20.05 -13.38
CA GLU A 44 7.26 -19.60 -13.56
C GLU A 44 6.67 -19.04 -12.27
N ILE A 45 5.71 -18.14 -12.41
CA ILE A 45 4.87 -17.68 -11.30
C ILE A 45 3.45 -18.16 -11.56
N LYS A 46 2.94 -18.97 -10.63
CA LYS A 46 1.54 -19.39 -10.63
C LYS A 46 0.77 -18.48 -9.69
N ARG A 47 -0.23 -17.80 -10.23
CA ARG A 47 -1.15 -16.94 -9.46
C ARG A 47 -2.54 -17.55 -9.52
N GLY A 48 -3.22 -17.53 -8.37
CA GLY A 48 -4.65 -17.72 -8.33
C GLY A 48 -5.39 -16.43 -8.77
N GLU A 49 -6.72 -16.50 -8.80
CA GLU A 49 -7.55 -15.31 -8.96
C GLU A 49 -7.57 -14.51 -7.65
N VAL A 50 -6.58 -13.63 -7.49
CA VAL A 50 -6.36 -12.83 -6.28
C VAL A 50 -6.26 -11.35 -6.62
N ARG A 51 -6.87 -10.52 -5.76
CA ARG A 51 -6.76 -9.06 -5.82
C ARG A 51 -5.50 -8.64 -5.08
N VAL A 52 -4.55 -8.06 -5.78
CA VAL A 52 -3.27 -7.64 -5.21
C VAL A 52 -3.25 -6.12 -5.05
N GLY A 53 -3.05 -5.65 -3.81
CA GLY A 53 -2.75 -4.26 -3.52
C GLY A 53 -1.23 -4.06 -3.48
N TYR A 54 -0.76 -2.98 -4.08
CA TYR A 54 0.65 -2.61 -4.06
C TYR A 54 0.83 -1.19 -3.54
N PHE A 55 1.69 -1.06 -2.57
CA PHE A 55 2.11 0.22 -2.03
C PHE A 55 3.61 0.38 -2.23
N ASP A 56 3.97 1.37 -3.02
CA ASP A 56 5.35 1.85 -3.13
C ASP A 56 5.40 3.34 -2.77
N GLN A 57 6.60 3.85 -2.63
CA GLN A 57 6.82 5.27 -2.34
C GLN A 57 6.51 6.20 -3.51
N SER A 58 6.31 5.66 -4.73
CA SER A 58 5.97 6.49 -5.87
C SER A 58 4.53 6.98 -5.72
N ARG A 59 4.37 8.21 -5.31
CA ARG A 59 3.11 8.95 -5.17
C ARG A 59 2.41 9.17 -6.53
N SER A 60 2.79 8.40 -7.53
CA SER A 60 2.41 8.55 -8.94
C SER A 60 0.93 8.32 -9.23
N ALA A 61 0.15 7.87 -8.25
CA ALA A 61 -1.28 7.64 -8.40
C ALA A 61 -2.17 8.83 -7.97
N LEU A 62 -1.58 9.88 -7.40
CA LEU A 62 -2.33 11.05 -6.92
C LEU A 62 -2.34 12.14 -7.99
N ASP A 63 -3.52 12.68 -8.25
CA ASP A 63 -3.74 13.82 -9.16
C ASP A 63 -3.70 15.11 -8.32
N ASP A 64 -2.66 15.90 -8.49
CA ASP A 64 -2.41 17.11 -7.71
C ASP A 64 -3.48 18.18 -7.90
N ASP A 65 -4.20 18.17 -9.03
CA ASP A 65 -5.23 19.16 -9.34
C ASP A 65 -6.58 18.81 -8.69
N LYS A 66 -6.81 17.58 -8.27
CA LYS A 66 -8.03 17.16 -7.59
C LYS A 66 -7.99 17.48 -6.10
N SER A 67 -9.16 17.84 -5.58
CA SER A 67 -9.37 17.91 -4.13
C SER A 67 -9.42 16.51 -3.50
N LEU A 68 -9.30 16.46 -2.16
CA LEU A 68 -9.48 15.21 -1.43
C LEU A 68 -10.84 14.58 -1.71
N ILE A 69 -11.92 15.37 -1.67
CA ILE A 69 -13.26 14.83 -1.91
C ILE A 69 -13.41 14.29 -3.33
N GLU A 70 -12.90 14.97 -4.36
CA GLU A 70 -12.92 14.47 -5.74
C GLU A 70 -12.10 13.22 -5.94
N THR A 71 -11.00 13.07 -5.19
CA THR A 71 -10.15 11.90 -5.24
C THR A 71 -10.86 10.65 -4.70
N PHE A 72 -11.63 10.79 -3.61
CA PHE A 72 -12.36 9.67 -2.99
C PHE A 72 -13.76 9.48 -3.55
N CYS A 73 -14.38 10.54 -4.07
CA CYS A 73 -15.73 10.55 -4.64
C CYS A 73 -15.71 11.04 -6.09
N PRO A 74 -15.06 10.34 -7.03
CA PRO A 74 -14.83 10.81 -8.42
C PRO A 74 -16.13 10.98 -9.21
N ASN A 75 -17.24 10.38 -8.78
CA ASN A 75 -18.55 10.51 -9.38
C ASN A 75 -19.42 11.57 -8.68
N GLY A 76 -18.83 12.37 -7.81
CA GLY A 76 -19.52 13.36 -6.98
C GLY A 76 -20.13 12.76 -5.71
N GLY A 77 -20.73 13.65 -4.90
CA GLY A 77 -21.29 13.27 -3.60
C GLY A 77 -20.25 13.35 -2.47
N ASP A 78 -20.60 12.79 -1.33
CA ASP A 78 -19.83 12.84 -0.10
C ASP A 78 -19.63 11.45 0.56
N HIS A 79 -19.89 10.39 -0.22
CA HIS A 79 -19.76 9.02 0.25
C HIS A 79 -18.72 8.23 -0.59
N VAL A 80 -17.94 7.44 0.10
CA VAL A 80 -16.91 6.56 -0.48
C VAL A 80 -17.21 5.11 -0.12
N MET A 81 -16.96 4.22 -1.08
CA MET A 81 -17.04 2.79 -0.84
C MET A 81 -15.74 2.31 -0.19
N VAL A 82 -15.83 1.83 1.05
CA VAL A 82 -14.69 1.31 1.82
C VAL A 82 -14.93 -0.16 2.11
N ARG A 83 -14.20 -1.02 1.44
CA ARG A 83 -14.31 -2.49 1.60
C ARG A 83 -15.77 -2.98 1.57
N GLY A 84 -16.48 -2.56 0.53
CA GLY A 84 -17.88 -2.93 0.32
C GLY A 84 -18.90 -2.17 1.20
N ARG A 85 -18.46 -1.25 2.06
CA ARG A 85 -19.33 -0.43 2.92
C ARG A 85 -19.38 1.01 2.41
N ASN A 86 -20.59 1.55 2.30
CA ASN A 86 -20.78 2.96 1.95
C ASN A 86 -20.59 3.83 3.20
N MET A 87 -19.62 4.74 3.17
CA MET A 87 -19.27 5.60 4.29
C MET A 87 -19.19 7.06 3.86
N HIS A 88 -19.55 7.98 4.75
CA HIS A 88 -19.29 9.40 4.52
C HIS A 88 -17.78 9.64 4.43
N VAL A 89 -17.32 10.34 3.40
CA VAL A 89 -15.89 10.53 3.09
C VAL A 89 -15.10 11.16 4.25
N TYR A 90 -15.67 12.14 4.93
CA TYR A 90 -15.02 12.73 6.11
C TYR A 90 -14.90 11.71 7.26
N GLY A 91 -15.95 10.91 7.51
CA GLY A 91 -15.91 9.86 8.53
C GLY A 91 -14.79 8.85 8.28
N TYR A 92 -14.52 8.54 7.01
CA TYR A 92 -13.40 7.69 6.62
C TYR A 92 -12.04 8.39 6.77
N LEU A 93 -11.88 9.59 6.19
CA LEU A 93 -10.62 10.33 6.17
C LEU A 93 -10.17 10.84 7.54
N LYS A 94 -11.10 11.02 8.47
CA LYS A 94 -10.80 11.32 9.87
C LYS A 94 -9.85 10.29 10.49
N ASN A 95 -9.97 9.01 10.11
CA ASN A 95 -9.08 7.94 10.60
C ASN A 95 -7.64 8.09 10.07
N PHE A 96 -7.45 8.91 9.03
CA PHE A 96 -6.15 9.26 8.46
C PHE A 96 -5.71 10.67 8.86
N LEU A 97 -6.26 11.20 9.96
CA LEU A 97 -5.89 12.48 10.56
C LEU A 97 -6.17 13.70 9.66
N PHE A 98 -7.15 13.61 8.76
CA PHE A 98 -7.57 14.75 7.97
C PHE A 98 -8.69 15.51 8.67
N PRO A 99 -8.50 16.83 8.94
CA PRO A 99 -9.58 17.70 9.38
C PRO A 99 -10.62 17.91 8.26
N LYS A 100 -11.84 18.25 8.62
CA LYS A 100 -12.93 18.46 7.65
C LYS A 100 -12.60 19.50 6.60
N GLU A 101 -11.88 20.55 6.98
CA GLU A 101 -11.47 21.66 6.13
C GLU A 101 -10.49 21.26 5.01
N PHE A 102 -9.95 20.04 5.08
CA PHE A 102 -9.05 19.51 4.05
C PHE A 102 -9.78 18.88 2.87
N LEU A 103 -11.09 18.59 3.01
CA LEU A 103 -11.84 17.90 1.96
C LEU A 103 -11.82 18.61 0.61
N ASP A 104 -11.90 19.94 0.63
CA ASP A 104 -11.93 20.78 -0.58
C ASP A 104 -10.52 21.24 -1.02
N LYS A 105 -9.46 20.86 -0.28
CA LYS A 105 -8.09 21.23 -0.64
C LYS A 105 -7.57 20.35 -1.77
N PRO A 106 -6.92 20.95 -2.80
CA PRO A 106 -6.22 20.21 -3.82
C PRO A 106 -5.11 19.33 -3.24
N ILE A 107 -4.92 18.15 -3.78
CA ILE A 107 -3.83 17.23 -3.37
C ILE A 107 -2.47 17.90 -3.48
N GLY A 108 -2.29 18.75 -4.51
CA GLY A 108 -1.02 19.43 -4.78
C GLY A 108 -0.51 20.30 -3.64
N VAL A 109 -1.41 20.89 -2.81
CA VAL A 109 -1.02 21.75 -1.68
C VAL A 109 -0.69 20.96 -0.40
N LEU A 110 -0.92 19.66 -0.38
CA LEU A 110 -0.63 18.81 0.76
C LEU A 110 0.87 18.58 0.93
N SER A 111 1.32 18.47 2.17
CA SER A 111 2.67 18.06 2.50
C SER A 111 2.95 16.61 2.05
N GLY A 112 4.22 16.24 1.96
CA GLY A 112 4.60 14.88 1.60
C GLY A 112 4.00 13.81 2.51
N GLY A 113 3.97 14.04 3.82
CA GLY A 113 3.34 13.13 4.80
C GLY A 113 1.83 13.03 4.62
N GLU A 114 1.15 14.15 4.32
CA GLU A 114 -0.28 14.15 4.03
C GLU A 114 -0.59 13.41 2.74
N LYS A 115 0.21 13.58 1.68
CA LYS A 115 0.07 12.80 0.44
C LYS A 115 0.25 11.30 0.68
N ASN A 116 1.18 10.90 1.54
CA ASN A 116 1.35 9.50 1.94
C ASN A 116 0.08 8.97 2.65
N ARG A 117 -0.53 9.75 3.55
CA ARG A 117 -1.78 9.37 4.20
C ARG A 117 -2.93 9.23 3.22
N VAL A 118 -3.02 10.11 2.20
CA VAL A 118 -4.01 9.97 1.12
C VAL A 118 -3.80 8.66 0.35
N ALA A 119 -2.56 8.36 -0.03
CA ALA A 119 -2.23 7.12 -0.75
C ALA A 119 -2.60 5.87 0.06
N LEU A 120 -2.30 5.86 1.37
CA LEU A 120 -2.71 4.78 2.27
C LEU A 120 -4.24 4.69 2.40
N ALA A 121 -4.92 5.82 2.53
CA ALA A 121 -6.38 5.84 2.60
C ALA A 121 -7.02 5.28 1.33
N LEU A 122 -6.49 5.62 0.15
CA LEU A 122 -6.95 5.05 -1.13
C LEU A 122 -6.69 3.55 -1.19
N LEU A 123 -5.51 3.09 -0.77
CA LEU A 123 -5.19 1.68 -0.72
C LEU A 123 -6.16 0.94 0.21
N PHE A 124 -6.36 1.43 1.42
CA PHE A 124 -7.17 0.76 2.44
C PHE A 124 -8.69 0.83 2.20
N SER A 125 -9.14 1.69 1.28
CA SER A 125 -10.54 1.72 0.87
C SER A 125 -10.96 0.50 0.05
N LYS A 126 -10.02 -0.18 -0.58
CA LYS A 126 -10.28 -1.33 -1.46
C LYS A 126 -10.11 -2.65 -0.73
N GLU A 127 -10.65 -3.70 -1.32
CA GLU A 127 -10.47 -5.07 -0.85
C GLU A 127 -9.34 -5.75 -1.59
N TYR A 128 -8.45 -6.41 -0.86
CA TYR A 128 -7.34 -7.18 -1.39
C TYR A 128 -7.24 -8.54 -0.72
N ASP A 129 -6.72 -9.51 -1.46
CA ASP A 129 -6.38 -10.84 -0.94
C ASP A 129 -4.89 -10.92 -0.59
N VAL A 130 -4.07 -10.09 -1.25
CA VAL A 130 -2.64 -9.94 -0.99
C VAL A 130 -2.26 -8.46 -1.00
N LEU A 131 -1.51 -8.03 0.00
CA LEU A 131 -0.86 -6.72 0.05
C LEU A 131 0.64 -6.87 -0.14
N VAL A 132 1.20 -6.09 -1.04
CA VAL A 132 2.64 -5.99 -1.28
C VAL A 132 3.09 -4.58 -0.94
N LEU A 133 4.03 -4.47 0.00
CA LEU A 133 4.52 -3.20 0.52
C LEU A 133 6.03 -3.12 0.30
N ASP A 134 6.47 -2.12 -0.48
CA ASP A 134 7.90 -1.90 -0.76
C ASP A 134 8.40 -0.68 0.03
N GLU A 135 9.20 -0.95 1.09
CA GLU A 135 9.76 0.03 2.02
C GLU A 135 8.68 1.00 2.58
N PRO A 136 7.57 0.48 3.13
CA PRO A 136 6.38 1.27 3.41
C PRO A 136 6.56 2.33 4.51
N THR A 137 7.58 2.20 5.38
CA THR A 137 7.83 3.14 6.48
C THR A 137 8.69 4.34 6.10
N ASN A 138 9.35 4.29 4.95
CA ASN A 138 10.19 5.40 4.51
C ASN A 138 9.34 6.67 4.31
N ASP A 139 9.87 7.81 4.74
CA ASP A 139 9.23 9.13 4.64
C ASP A 139 7.85 9.25 5.32
N LEU A 140 7.48 8.29 6.19
CA LEU A 140 6.27 8.37 7.00
C LEU A 140 6.58 8.96 8.38
N ASP A 141 5.68 9.82 8.86
CA ASP A 141 5.67 10.23 10.26
C ASP A 141 5.15 9.11 11.17
N ILE A 142 5.44 9.21 12.47
CA ILE A 142 5.07 8.19 13.46
C ILE A 142 3.56 7.93 13.47
N ALA A 143 2.74 8.99 13.33
CA ALA A 143 1.30 8.85 13.33
C ALA A 143 0.81 8.05 12.12
N THR A 144 1.41 8.26 10.96
CA THR A 144 1.11 7.50 9.73
C THR A 144 1.58 6.05 9.83
N ILE A 145 2.76 5.81 10.44
CA ILE A 145 3.25 4.45 10.70
C ILE A 145 2.27 3.69 11.61
N ASN A 146 1.76 4.31 12.66
CA ASN A 146 0.77 3.68 13.55
C ASN A 146 -0.51 3.30 12.79
N ILE A 147 -1.02 4.17 11.92
CA ILE A 147 -2.19 3.88 11.07
C ILE A 147 -1.92 2.66 10.18
N LEU A 148 -0.73 2.60 9.57
CA LEU A 148 -0.31 1.48 8.75
C LEU A 148 -0.21 0.18 9.56
N GLU A 149 0.44 0.20 10.73
CA GLU A 149 0.58 -0.94 11.63
C GLU A 149 -0.80 -1.49 12.03
N ASP A 150 -1.71 -0.63 12.51
CA ASP A 150 -3.06 -1.02 12.94
C ASP A 150 -3.83 -1.70 11.79
N TYR A 151 -3.73 -1.15 10.59
CA TYR A 151 -4.38 -1.73 9.42
C TYR A 151 -3.80 -3.11 9.09
N LEU A 152 -2.47 -3.24 9.05
CA LEU A 152 -1.80 -4.49 8.67
C LEU A 152 -2.04 -5.60 9.70
N GLN A 153 -2.09 -5.27 10.98
CA GLN A 153 -2.43 -6.24 12.04
C GLN A 153 -3.84 -6.80 11.91
N SER A 154 -4.79 -5.98 11.44
CA SER A 154 -6.18 -6.39 11.22
C SER A 154 -6.43 -6.98 9.83
N PHE A 155 -5.44 -7.00 8.95
CA PHE A 155 -5.61 -7.49 7.59
C PHE A 155 -5.61 -9.02 7.54
N GLU A 156 -6.66 -9.62 6.99
CA GLU A 156 -6.85 -11.08 6.96
C GLU A 156 -6.20 -11.77 5.75
N GLY A 157 -5.80 -11.01 4.73
CA GLY A 157 -5.10 -11.51 3.55
C GLY A 157 -3.62 -11.75 3.79
N ALA A 158 -2.90 -12.19 2.76
CA ALA A 158 -1.45 -12.31 2.83
C ALA A 158 -0.76 -10.96 2.72
N ILE A 159 0.35 -10.79 3.43
CA ILE A 159 1.18 -9.58 3.36
C ILE A 159 2.59 -9.96 2.94
N ILE A 160 3.11 -9.25 1.94
CA ILE A 160 4.52 -9.33 1.52
C ILE A 160 5.13 -7.95 1.76
N ILE A 161 6.11 -7.87 2.64
CA ILE A 161 6.78 -6.62 3.00
C ILE A 161 8.24 -6.69 2.58
N VAL A 162 8.69 -5.71 1.81
CA VAL A 162 10.11 -5.40 1.67
C VAL A 162 10.44 -4.27 2.62
N SER A 163 11.29 -4.53 3.59
CA SER A 163 11.75 -3.49 4.52
C SER A 163 13.13 -3.82 5.08
N HIS A 164 13.87 -2.77 5.40
CA HIS A 164 15.06 -2.85 6.23
C HIS A 164 14.77 -2.51 7.69
N ASP A 165 13.57 -2.04 8.01
CA ASP A 165 13.09 -1.75 9.36
C ASP A 165 12.57 -3.03 10.04
N ARG A 166 13.44 -3.68 10.79
CA ARG A 166 13.09 -4.91 11.52
C ARG A 166 12.03 -4.68 12.60
N TYR A 167 12.05 -3.51 13.24
CA TYR A 167 11.11 -3.20 14.30
C TYR A 167 9.67 -3.14 13.75
N PHE A 168 9.50 -2.54 12.58
CA PHE A 168 8.21 -2.52 11.88
C PHE A 168 7.76 -3.93 11.47
N VAL A 169 8.68 -4.70 10.88
CA VAL A 169 8.39 -6.08 10.43
C VAL A 169 7.98 -6.99 11.59
N ASP A 170 8.63 -6.86 12.75
CA ASP A 170 8.36 -7.70 13.92
C ASP A 170 7.00 -7.41 14.58
N LYS A 171 6.37 -6.28 14.25
CA LYS A 171 5.05 -5.89 14.76
C LYS A 171 3.87 -6.45 13.95
N ILE A 172 4.10 -6.88 12.73
CA ILE A 172 3.08 -7.29 11.74
C ILE A 172 3.10 -8.80 11.55
#